data_72d925dbc48a59214a3fa93f30ec84b4
#
_entry.id   72d925dbc48a59214a3fa93f30ec84b4
#
_cell.length_a   1.000
_cell.length_b   1.000
_cell.length_c   1.000
_cell.angle_alpha   90.00
_cell.angle_beta   90.00
_cell.angle_gamma   90.00
#
_symmetry.space_group_name_H-M   'P 1'
#
loop_
_entity.id
_entity.type
_entity.pdbx_description
1 polymer ?
#
loop_
_entity_poly.entity_id
_entity_poly.type
_entity_poly.pdbx_seq_one_letter_code
_entity_poly.pdbx_strand_id
1 'polypeptide(L)'
;MTFVILMYNIIRKIYIKIILEGNCVIKVNDNEKLNYYISKYNLDEIFSIDMKPHMELVMFNKNEHICKSGETISYLFFLVHGKAKVYISLSNGKSLLLCFNKPLKVIGDVEFIKIDTADSNIQVIENAYCVVIPLEKIRQYALDDSKFLRYISNSLGEKLTKISKYSSINLLYPLENRLASYLLATASSDNSEISGLTNDCNLTEMSELLGTSYRHLLRTLNKLYDRGAIKKNKDIYEIIDVRILEDLAGDLYE
;
A
#
# COMPACT_ATOMS: atom_id res chain seq x y z
N MET A 1 -10.14 -37.80 3.63
CA MET A 1 -11.10 -36.85 4.27
C MET A 1 -10.57 -36.27 5.58
N THR A 2 -10.00 -37.07 6.47
CA THR A 2 -9.48 -36.62 7.80
C THR A 2 -8.33 -35.60 7.71
N PHE A 3 -7.42 -35.75 6.74
CA PHE A 3 -6.27 -34.85 6.56
C PHE A 3 -6.69 -33.44 6.10
N VAL A 4 -7.68 -33.35 5.22
CA VAL A 4 -8.22 -32.06 4.73
C VAL A 4 -8.95 -31.31 5.85
N ILE A 5 -9.68 -32.02 6.71
CA ILE A 5 -10.36 -31.42 7.86
C ILE A 5 -9.35 -30.96 8.92
N LEU A 6 -8.26 -31.71 9.12
CA LEU A 6 -7.18 -31.31 10.02
C LEU A 6 -6.46 -30.06 9.51
N MET A 7 -6.12 -30.01 8.22
CA MET A 7 -5.54 -28.83 7.56
C MET A 7 -6.49 -27.62 7.65
N TYR A 8 -7.79 -27.80 7.39
CA TYR A 8 -8.78 -26.74 7.49
C TYR A 8 -8.91 -26.19 8.91
N ASN A 9 -8.90 -27.05 9.92
CA ASN A 9 -8.93 -26.65 11.32
C ASN A 9 -7.63 -25.98 11.80
N ILE A 10 -6.47 -26.40 11.28
CA ILE A 10 -5.19 -25.75 11.54
C ILE A 10 -5.16 -24.35 10.89
N ILE A 11 -5.58 -24.22 9.63
CA ILE A 11 -5.67 -22.94 8.92
C ILE A 11 -6.63 -22.00 9.66
N ARG A 12 -7.78 -22.48 10.13
CA ARG A 12 -8.76 -21.69 10.88
C ARG A 12 -8.27 -21.25 12.27
N LYS A 13 -7.30 -21.96 12.88
CA LYS A 13 -6.64 -21.53 14.13
C LYS A 13 -5.58 -20.47 13.91
N ILE A 14 -4.96 -20.43 12.72
CA ILE A 14 -3.90 -19.47 12.36
C ILE A 14 -4.49 -18.15 11.89
N TYR A 15 -5.65 -18.19 11.21
CA TYR A 15 -6.28 -17.01 10.62
C TYR A 15 -7.66 -16.75 11.23
N ILE A 16 -7.80 -15.62 11.93
CA ILE A 16 -9.08 -15.18 12.49
C ILE A 16 -9.52 -13.93 11.73
N LYS A 17 -10.73 -13.98 11.17
CA LYS A 17 -11.35 -12.81 10.56
C LYS A 17 -11.80 -11.85 11.65
N ILE A 18 -11.26 -10.64 11.67
CA ILE A 18 -11.64 -9.56 12.60
C ILE A 18 -12.09 -8.34 11.80
N ILE A 19 -12.89 -7.51 12.43
CA ILE A 19 -13.29 -6.24 11.82
C ILE A 19 -12.36 -5.17 12.38
N LEU A 20 -11.51 -4.60 11.51
CA LEU A 20 -10.68 -3.43 11.80
C LEU A 20 -11.15 -2.30 10.88
N GLU A 21 -11.46 -1.13 11.45
CA GLU A 21 -11.84 0.06 10.69
C GLU A 21 -12.98 -0.19 9.68
N GLY A 22 -14.00 -0.98 10.08
CA GLY A 22 -15.08 -1.36 9.17
C GLY A 22 -14.69 -2.36 8.08
N ASN A 23 -13.41 -2.72 7.96
CA ASN A 23 -12.91 -3.72 7.03
C ASN A 23 -12.77 -5.08 7.70
N CYS A 24 -13.11 -6.13 6.96
CA CYS A 24 -12.90 -7.51 7.41
C CYS A 24 -11.44 -7.90 7.16
N VAL A 25 -10.62 -7.83 8.20
CA VAL A 25 -9.17 -8.10 8.15
C VAL A 25 -8.88 -9.47 8.76
N ILE A 26 -7.83 -10.11 8.29
CA ILE A 26 -7.42 -11.42 8.80
C ILE A 26 -6.32 -11.21 9.84
N LYS A 27 -6.62 -11.50 11.12
CA LYS A 27 -5.61 -11.62 12.15
C LYS A 27 -4.85 -12.92 11.95
N VAL A 28 -3.53 -12.83 11.92
CA VAL A 28 -2.61 -13.96 11.73
C VAL A 28 -2.04 -14.36 13.09
N ASN A 29 -2.49 -15.50 13.62
CA ASN A 29 -2.00 -16.05 14.88
C ASN A 29 -0.73 -16.89 14.65
N ASP A 30 0.33 -16.24 14.20
CA ASP A 30 1.64 -16.81 13.93
C ASP A 30 2.71 -15.95 14.62
N ASN A 31 3.08 -16.35 15.83
CA ASN A 31 4.05 -15.63 16.64
C ASN A 31 5.46 -15.67 16.03
N GLU A 32 5.83 -16.72 15.31
CA GLU A 32 7.14 -16.82 14.66
C GLU A 32 7.23 -15.77 13.55
N LYS A 33 6.18 -15.69 12.73
CA LYS A 33 6.09 -14.71 11.64
C LYS A 33 6.01 -13.27 12.16
N LEU A 34 5.25 -13.03 13.24
CA LEU A 34 5.22 -11.72 13.90
C LEU A 34 6.62 -11.33 14.38
N ASN A 35 7.29 -12.19 15.14
CA ASN A 35 8.64 -11.95 15.66
C ASN A 35 9.66 -11.76 14.54
N TYR A 36 9.54 -12.52 13.45
CA TYR A 36 10.36 -12.32 12.25
C TYR A 36 10.26 -10.88 11.72
N TYR A 37 9.04 -10.34 11.56
CA TYR A 37 8.88 -8.98 11.07
C TYR A 37 9.30 -7.91 12.07
N ILE A 38 9.05 -8.13 13.37
CA ILE A 38 9.52 -7.22 14.43
C ILE A 38 11.05 -7.11 14.36
N SER A 39 11.76 -8.25 14.32
CA SER A 39 13.21 -8.27 14.26
C SER A 39 13.76 -7.76 12.94
N LYS A 40 13.14 -8.12 11.80
CA LYS A 40 13.59 -7.69 10.47
C LYS A 40 13.59 -6.16 10.31
N TYR A 41 12.65 -5.49 10.93
CA TYR A 41 12.47 -4.04 10.81
C TYR A 41 12.78 -3.28 12.10
N ASN A 42 13.30 -3.96 13.14
CA ASN A 42 13.62 -3.39 14.46
C ASN A 42 12.44 -2.61 15.05
N LEU A 43 11.21 -3.16 14.92
CA LEU A 43 10.00 -2.46 15.38
C LEU A 43 9.94 -2.26 16.89
N ASP A 44 10.58 -3.14 17.66
CA ASP A 44 10.74 -3.02 19.10
C ASP A 44 11.69 -1.88 19.50
N GLU A 45 12.62 -1.53 18.62
CA GLU A 45 13.56 -0.42 18.87
C GLU A 45 12.94 0.96 18.61
N ILE A 46 11.73 1.04 18.07
CA ILE A 46 11.02 2.31 17.83
C ILE A 46 10.60 2.95 19.17
N PHE A 47 10.41 2.15 20.20
CA PHE A 47 9.94 2.56 21.53
C PHE A 47 11.04 2.46 22.58
N SER A 48 10.94 3.29 23.63
CA SER A 48 11.79 3.18 24.82
C SER A 48 11.30 2.12 25.81
N ILE A 49 10.05 1.69 25.65
CA ILE A 49 9.37 0.68 26.48
C ILE A 49 9.04 -0.53 25.63
N ASP A 50 8.79 -1.67 26.28
CA ASP A 50 8.41 -2.89 25.58
C ASP A 50 6.94 -2.83 25.08
N MET A 51 6.77 -2.58 23.78
CA MET A 51 5.46 -2.57 23.11
C MET A 51 5.13 -3.89 22.39
N LYS A 52 6.02 -4.89 22.39
CA LYS A 52 5.79 -6.20 21.73
C LYS A 52 4.49 -6.89 22.19
N PRO A 53 4.10 -6.86 23.50
CA PRO A 53 2.85 -7.48 23.94
C PRO A 53 1.58 -6.88 23.30
N HIS A 54 1.68 -5.69 22.72
CA HIS A 54 0.58 -4.99 22.06
C HIS A 54 0.66 -5.06 20.52
N MET A 55 1.68 -5.74 19.97
CA MET A 55 1.84 -5.92 18.53
C MET A 55 1.09 -7.15 18.05
N GLU A 56 0.35 -6.99 16.96
CA GLU A 56 -0.38 -8.08 16.30
C GLU A 56 -0.03 -8.09 14.81
N LEU A 57 -0.09 -9.29 14.21
CA LEU A 57 0.09 -9.44 12.77
C LEU A 57 -1.27 -9.55 12.10
N VAL A 58 -1.51 -8.72 11.08
CA VAL A 58 -2.71 -8.76 10.25
C VAL A 58 -2.36 -8.90 8.78
N MET A 59 -3.25 -9.52 8.02
CA MET A 59 -3.12 -9.70 6.59
C MET A 59 -4.29 -9.03 5.87
N PHE A 60 -3.96 -8.33 4.81
CA PHE A 60 -4.91 -7.77 3.84
C PHE A 60 -4.76 -8.51 2.51
N ASN A 61 -5.88 -8.94 1.95
CA ASN A 61 -5.88 -9.49 0.59
C ASN A 61 -5.79 -8.35 -0.43
N LYS A 62 -5.34 -8.68 -1.63
CA LYS A 62 -5.33 -7.75 -2.77
C LYS A 62 -6.68 -7.03 -2.91
N ASN A 63 -6.65 -5.74 -3.19
CA ASN A 63 -7.78 -4.81 -3.30
C ASN A 63 -8.48 -4.43 -1.98
N GLU A 64 -8.11 -5.00 -0.84
CA GLU A 64 -8.62 -4.53 0.45
C GLU A 64 -7.97 -3.19 0.85
N HIS A 65 -8.71 -2.39 1.63
CA HIS A 65 -8.21 -1.12 2.15
C HIS A 65 -7.64 -1.30 3.55
N ILE A 66 -6.46 -0.72 3.79
CA ILE A 66 -5.93 -0.55 5.14
C ILE A 66 -6.72 0.55 5.86
N CYS A 67 -6.99 1.65 5.17
CA CYS A 67 -7.89 2.71 5.64
C CYS A 67 -8.57 3.40 4.45
N LYS A 68 -9.71 4.03 4.71
CA LYS A 68 -10.45 4.85 3.74
C LYS A 68 -10.62 6.26 4.26
N SER A 69 -10.58 7.22 3.35
CA SER A 69 -10.81 8.63 3.65
C SER A 69 -12.14 8.83 4.37
N GLY A 70 -12.11 9.58 5.47
CA GLY A 70 -13.27 9.85 6.33
C GLY A 70 -13.52 8.79 7.42
N GLU A 71 -12.84 7.63 7.40
CA GLU A 71 -12.94 6.63 8.47
C GLU A 71 -11.97 6.94 9.61
N THR A 72 -12.39 6.64 10.85
CA THR A 72 -11.52 6.76 12.03
C THR A 72 -10.48 5.66 12.02
N ILE A 73 -9.22 5.96 12.30
CA ILE A 73 -8.13 4.99 12.45
C ILE A 73 -7.92 4.71 13.94
N SER A 74 -8.00 3.43 14.32
CA SER A 74 -7.81 2.97 15.70
C SER A 74 -6.48 2.25 15.92
N TYR A 75 -5.71 2.04 14.85
CA TYR A 75 -4.43 1.34 14.89
C TYR A 75 -3.33 2.12 14.18
N LEU A 76 -2.11 1.98 14.69
CA LEU A 76 -0.89 2.27 13.93
C LEU A 76 -0.49 1.01 13.18
N PHE A 77 -0.33 1.10 11.86
CA PHE A 77 0.05 0.00 11.00
C PHE A 77 1.49 0.18 10.53
N PHE A 78 2.28 -0.86 10.61
CA PHE A 78 3.59 -0.97 9.97
C PHE A 78 3.45 -1.94 8.81
N LEU A 79 3.45 -1.45 7.57
CA LEU A 79 3.45 -2.29 6.38
C LEU A 79 4.79 -3.02 6.30
N VAL A 80 4.80 -4.33 6.53
CA VAL A 80 6.02 -5.15 6.63
C VAL A 80 6.21 -6.08 5.45
N HIS A 81 5.17 -6.28 4.64
CA HIS A 81 5.21 -7.06 3.40
C HIS A 81 4.10 -6.60 2.46
N GLY A 82 4.34 -6.73 1.15
CA GLY A 82 3.38 -6.32 0.13
C GLY A 82 3.50 -4.85 -0.25
N LYS A 83 2.57 -4.39 -1.08
CA LYS A 83 2.52 -3.00 -1.58
C LYS A 83 1.11 -2.45 -1.47
N ALA A 84 0.99 -1.15 -1.28
CA ALA A 84 -0.28 -0.43 -1.27
C ALA A 84 -0.19 0.85 -2.09
N LYS A 85 -1.29 1.23 -2.76
CA LYS A 85 -1.45 2.55 -3.38
C LYS A 85 -2.11 3.50 -2.39
N VAL A 86 -1.65 4.74 -2.38
CA VAL A 86 -2.23 5.85 -1.61
C VAL A 86 -2.86 6.82 -2.57
N TYR A 87 -4.13 7.11 -2.39
CA TYR A 87 -4.86 8.04 -3.24
C TYR A 87 -5.87 8.86 -2.44
N ILE A 88 -6.19 10.04 -2.95
CA ILE A 88 -7.26 10.89 -2.42
C ILE A 88 -8.48 10.81 -3.34
N SER A 89 -9.66 10.93 -2.75
CA SER A 89 -10.91 11.12 -3.48
C SER A 89 -11.49 12.48 -3.12
N LEU A 90 -11.78 13.27 -4.14
CA LEU A 90 -12.31 14.61 -3.97
C LEU A 90 -13.85 14.60 -3.98
N SER A 91 -14.49 15.64 -3.45
CA SER A 91 -15.93 15.78 -3.39
C SER A 91 -16.62 15.77 -4.76
N ASN A 92 -15.88 16.04 -5.83
CA ASN A 92 -16.37 15.97 -7.22
C ASN A 92 -16.31 14.55 -7.82
N GLY A 93 -16.01 13.52 -7.00
CA GLY A 93 -15.91 12.13 -7.40
C GLY A 93 -14.59 11.74 -8.09
N LYS A 94 -13.67 12.69 -8.29
CA LYS A 94 -12.37 12.38 -8.89
C LYS A 94 -11.38 11.88 -7.85
N SER A 95 -10.53 10.94 -8.25
CA SER A 95 -9.44 10.42 -7.43
C SER A 95 -8.07 10.78 -8.04
N LEU A 96 -7.05 10.87 -7.19
CA LEU A 96 -5.68 11.13 -7.61
C LEU A 96 -4.71 10.25 -6.83
N LEU A 97 -3.87 9.51 -7.53
CA LEU A 97 -2.78 8.75 -6.95
C LEU A 97 -1.76 9.72 -6.34
N LEU A 98 -1.42 9.49 -5.07
CA LEU A 98 -0.36 10.22 -4.40
C LEU A 98 0.97 9.46 -4.49
N CYS A 99 0.98 8.19 -4.09
CA CYS A 99 2.19 7.37 -4.10
C CYS A 99 1.89 5.88 -3.94
N PHE A 100 2.96 5.08 -4.00
CA PHE A 100 2.95 3.70 -3.56
C PHE A 100 3.72 3.55 -2.25
N ASN A 101 3.16 2.77 -1.33
CA ASN A 101 3.80 2.38 -0.08
C ASN A 101 4.41 0.98 -0.25
N LYS A 102 5.71 0.87 0.06
CA LYS A 102 6.48 -0.37 0.16
C LYS A 102 6.93 -0.56 1.62
N PRO A 103 7.33 -1.74 2.08
CA PRO A 103 7.94 -1.95 3.39
C PRO A 103 9.26 -1.16 3.54
N LEU A 104 9.58 -0.60 4.67
CA LEU A 104 8.73 -0.38 5.83
C LEU A 104 7.99 0.95 5.68
N LYS A 105 6.68 0.96 5.91
CA LYS A 105 5.91 2.23 5.90
C LYS A 105 4.91 2.25 7.04
N VAL A 106 4.83 3.39 7.73
CA VAL A 106 3.88 3.63 8.81
C VAL A 106 2.61 4.26 8.27
N ILE A 107 1.45 3.80 8.77
CA ILE A 107 0.13 4.29 8.43
C ILE A 107 -0.63 4.51 9.74
N GLY A 108 -1.34 5.62 9.87
CA GLY A 108 -2.01 6.04 11.10
C GLY A 108 -1.20 7.02 11.95
N ASP A 109 0.00 7.42 11.50
CA ASP A 109 0.86 8.40 12.19
C ASP A 109 0.29 9.83 12.14
N VAL A 110 -0.33 10.22 11.03
CA VAL A 110 -1.01 11.52 10.89
C VAL A 110 -2.20 11.58 11.85
N GLU A 111 -3.02 10.54 11.86
CA GLU A 111 -4.22 10.42 12.68
C GLU A 111 -3.90 10.26 14.17
N PHE A 112 -2.75 9.67 14.48
CA PHE A 112 -2.21 9.64 15.85
C PHE A 112 -2.00 11.06 16.38
N ILE A 113 -1.40 11.94 15.56
CA ILE A 113 -1.09 13.33 15.96
C ILE A 113 -2.34 14.22 15.95
N LYS A 114 -3.15 14.15 14.87
CA LYS A 114 -4.34 15.00 14.69
C LYS A 114 -5.56 14.54 15.48
N ILE A 115 -5.62 13.25 15.87
CA ILE A 115 -6.80 12.62 16.48
C ILE A 115 -8.05 12.81 15.59
N ASP A 116 -7.90 12.51 14.30
CA ASP A 116 -8.90 12.76 13.26
C ASP A 116 -9.13 11.53 12.38
N THR A 117 -10.01 11.67 11.40
CA THR A 117 -10.25 10.66 10.38
C THR A 117 -9.14 10.65 9.33
N ALA A 118 -9.01 9.54 8.61
CA ALA A 118 -8.07 9.40 7.50
C ALA A 118 -8.36 10.40 6.38
N ASP A 119 -7.33 11.11 5.93
CA ASP A 119 -7.41 12.07 4.82
C ASP A 119 -7.24 11.39 3.44
N SER A 120 -6.80 10.14 3.41
CA SER A 120 -6.51 9.41 2.18
C SER A 120 -6.97 7.95 2.24
N ASN A 121 -7.11 7.35 1.06
CA ASN A 121 -7.37 5.93 0.93
C ASN A 121 -6.04 5.20 0.76
N ILE A 122 -5.86 4.09 1.47
CA ILE A 122 -4.71 3.19 1.33
C ILE A 122 -5.22 1.80 1.00
N GLN A 123 -5.02 1.38 -0.25
CA GLN A 123 -5.51 0.10 -0.77
C GLN A 123 -4.33 -0.78 -1.16
N VAL A 124 -4.32 -2.03 -0.69
CA VAL A 124 -3.28 -2.98 -1.07
C VAL A 124 -3.44 -3.43 -2.52
N ILE A 125 -2.33 -3.52 -3.24
CA ILE A 125 -2.30 -3.94 -4.64
C ILE A 125 -1.80 -5.37 -4.83
N GLU A 126 -1.25 -5.95 -3.78
CA GLU A 126 -0.88 -7.36 -3.64
C GLU A 126 -1.12 -7.76 -2.18
N ASN A 127 -1.21 -9.05 -1.86
CA ASN A 127 -1.41 -9.48 -0.47
C ASN A 127 -0.35 -8.87 0.46
N ALA A 128 -0.79 -8.22 1.51
CA ALA A 128 0.07 -7.46 2.40
C ALA A 128 -0.04 -7.92 3.86
N TYR A 129 1.07 -7.82 4.59
CA TYR A 129 1.10 -8.00 6.03
C TYR A 129 1.43 -6.67 6.70
N CYS A 130 0.70 -6.39 7.78
CA CYS A 130 1.00 -5.26 8.66
C CYS A 130 1.18 -5.78 10.09
N VAL A 131 2.22 -5.27 10.78
CA VAL A 131 2.26 -5.31 12.24
C VAL A 131 1.45 -4.12 12.71
N VAL A 132 0.51 -4.35 13.64
CA VAL A 132 -0.41 -3.31 14.13
C VAL A 132 -0.31 -3.14 15.63
N ILE A 133 -0.48 -1.90 16.09
CA ILE A 133 -0.58 -1.57 17.51
C ILE A 133 -1.82 -0.69 17.69
N PRO A 134 -2.74 -1.00 18.66
CA PRO A 134 -3.85 -0.13 18.95
C PRO A 134 -3.37 1.27 19.35
N LEU A 135 -3.91 2.33 18.75
CA LEU A 135 -3.55 3.72 19.08
C LEU A 135 -3.84 4.04 20.55
N GLU A 136 -4.86 3.41 21.13
CA GLU A 136 -5.14 3.51 22.57
C GLU A 136 -3.92 3.07 23.41
N LYS A 137 -3.27 1.96 23.04
CA LYS A 137 -2.07 1.47 23.74
C LYS A 137 -0.87 2.37 23.54
N ILE A 138 -0.72 2.93 22.35
CA ILE A 138 0.33 3.93 22.09
C ILE A 138 0.09 5.18 22.95
N ARG A 139 -1.14 5.69 23.00
CA ARG A 139 -1.49 6.85 23.85
C ARG A 139 -1.29 6.56 25.34
N GLN A 140 -1.59 5.34 25.76
CA GLN A 140 -1.43 4.93 27.17
C GLN A 140 0.03 4.83 27.60
N TYR A 141 0.91 4.32 26.73
CA TYR A 141 2.25 3.91 27.13
C TYR A 141 3.39 4.70 26.45
N ALA A 142 3.16 5.27 25.29
CA ALA A 142 4.20 5.88 24.47
C ALA A 142 3.89 7.31 24.00
N LEU A 143 2.88 7.98 24.59
CA LEU A 143 2.50 9.35 24.20
C LEU A 143 3.66 10.33 24.37
N ASP A 144 4.43 10.20 25.46
CA ASP A 144 5.58 11.04 25.79
C ASP A 144 6.92 10.34 25.54
N ASP A 145 6.91 9.21 24.83
CA ASP A 145 8.14 8.50 24.48
C ASP A 145 8.91 9.25 23.40
N SER A 146 10.00 9.88 23.80
CA SER A 146 10.82 10.72 22.91
C SER A 146 11.39 9.95 21.73
N LYS A 147 11.67 8.64 21.88
CA LYS A 147 12.18 7.78 20.82
C LYS A 147 11.11 7.51 19.77
N PHE A 148 9.90 7.16 20.23
CA PHE A 148 8.74 6.97 19.36
C PHE A 148 8.33 8.26 18.66
N LEU A 149 8.25 9.39 19.38
CA LEU A 149 7.89 10.69 18.79
C LEU A 149 8.90 11.13 17.74
N ARG A 150 10.19 10.88 17.94
CA ARG A 150 11.23 11.15 16.92
C ARG A 150 11.03 10.28 15.68
N TYR A 151 10.70 8.99 15.86
CA TYR A 151 10.40 8.09 14.76
C TYR A 151 9.19 8.58 13.95
N ILE A 152 8.09 8.95 14.61
CA ILE A 152 6.89 9.50 13.96
C ILE A 152 7.22 10.81 13.23
N SER A 153 7.98 11.72 13.88
CA SER A 153 8.38 12.99 13.24
C SER A 153 9.19 12.77 11.97
N ASN A 154 10.12 11.80 11.97
CA ASN A 154 10.88 11.43 10.77
C ASN A 154 9.96 10.86 9.68
N SER A 155 9.02 9.97 10.06
CA SER A 155 8.05 9.41 9.11
C SER A 155 7.19 10.50 8.44
N LEU A 156 6.73 11.48 9.22
CA LEU A 156 5.96 12.62 8.72
C LEU A 156 6.80 13.52 7.81
N GLY A 157 8.06 13.77 8.17
CA GLY A 157 9.01 14.52 7.35
C GLY A 157 9.25 13.87 5.98
N GLU A 158 9.47 12.55 5.96
CA GLU A 158 9.58 11.78 4.71
C GLU A 158 8.32 11.87 3.86
N LYS A 159 7.13 11.76 4.48
CA LYS A 159 5.84 11.88 3.78
C LYS A 159 5.68 13.26 3.17
N LEU A 160 6.01 14.32 3.89
CA LEU A 160 5.94 15.70 3.39
C LEU A 160 6.85 15.88 2.16
N THR A 161 8.09 15.41 2.23
CA THR A 161 9.04 15.46 1.10
C THR A 161 8.50 14.69 -0.10
N LYS A 162 7.96 13.48 0.11
CA LYS A 162 7.37 12.67 -0.96
C LYS A 162 6.14 13.34 -1.58
N ILE A 163 5.23 13.87 -0.79
CA ILE A 163 4.04 14.58 -1.28
C ILE A 163 4.45 15.76 -2.17
N SER A 164 5.45 16.53 -1.76
CA SER A 164 5.99 17.65 -2.56
C SER A 164 6.56 17.17 -3.90
N LYS A 165 7.37 16.08 -3.86
CA LYS A 165 7.92 15.45 -5.10
C LYS A 165 6.78 14.98 -6.03
N TYR A 166 5.80 14.25 -5.51
CA TYR A 166 4.72 13.70 -6.32
C TYR A 166 3.75 14.76 -6.86
N SER A 167 3.52 15.83 -6.11
CA SER A 167 2.76 16.97 -6.62
C SER A 167 3.45 17.59 -7.85
N SER A 168 4.76 17.74 -7.78
CA SER A 168 5.57 18.23 -8.92
C SER A 168 5.52 17.27 -10.10
N ILE A 169 5.61 15.95 -9.86
CA ILE A 169 5.51 14.92 -10.89
C ILE A 169 4.15 14.98 -11.61
N ASN A 170 3.07 15.06 -10.83
CA ASN A 170 1.72 15.12 -11.40
C ASN A 170 1.47 16.35 -12.25
N LEU A 171 2.15 17.47 -11.98
CA LEU A 171 2.03 18.73 -12.71
C LEU A 171 2.96 18.81 -13.92
N LEU A 172 4.19 18.33 -13.80
CA LEU A 172 5.26 18.64 -14.75
C LEU A 172 5.57 17.49 -15.72
N TYR A 173 5.32 16.24 -15.35
CA TYR A 173 5.65 15.11 -16.20
C TYR A 173 4.50 14.71 -17.13
N PRO A 174 4.81 14.36 -18.40
CA PRO A 174 3.84 13.83 -19.34
C PRO A 174 3.12 12.58 -18.79
N LEU A 175 1.89 12.36 -19.25
CA LEU A 175 1.13 11.17 -18.85
C LEU A 175 1.86 9.87 -19.17
N GLU A 176 2.62 9.81 -20.25
CA GLU A 176 3.37 8.63 -20.68
C GLU A 176 4.37 8.16 -19.61
N ASN A 177 5.12 9.09 -19.01
CA ASN A 177 6.06 8.80 -17.92
C ASN A 177 5.37 8.33 -16.66
N ARG A 178 4.28 9.01 -16.27
CA ARG A 178 3.47 8.66 -15.09
C ARG A 178 2.78 7.32 -15.26
N LEU A 179 2.29 7.01 -16.46
CA LEU A 179 1.70 5.73 -16.79
C LEU A 179 2.74 4.60 -16.76
N ALA A 180 3.92 4.79 -17.32
CA ALA A 180 5.01 3.82 -17.27
C ALA A 180 5.38 3.47 -15.81
N SER A 181 5.55 4.48 -14.96
CA SER A 181 5.81 4.28 -13.53
C SER A 181 4.67 3.57 -12.80
N TYR A 182 3.41 3.91 -13.11
CA TYR A 182 2.24 3.22 -12.56
C TYR A 182 2.22 1.73 -12.94
N LEU A 183 2.48 1.40 -14.20
CA LEU A 183 2.52 0.03 -14.70
C LEU A 183 3.59 -0.80 -13.99
N LEU A 184 4.80 -0.25 -13.84
CA LEU A 184 5.90 -0.90 -13.11
C LEU A 184 5.56 -1.13 -11.63
N ALA A 185 4.96 -0.14 -10.97
CA ALA A 185 4.62 -0.25 -9.56
C ALA A 185 3.53 -1.30 -9.28
N THR A 186 2.59 -1.48 -10.22
CA THR A 186 1.45 -2.40 -10.08
C THR A 186 1.67 -3.76 -10.71
N ALA A 187 2.77 -3.96 -11.45
CA ALA A 187 3.12 -5.25 -12.01
C ALA A 187 3.35 -6.29 -10.90
N SER A 188 2.83 -7.51 -11.11
CA SER A 188 3.00 -8.61 -10.17
C SER A 188 4.44 -9.13 -10.20
N SER A 189 5.00 -9.38 -9.01
CA SER A 189 6.38 -9.89 -8.84
C SER A 189 6.46 -11.43 -8.83
N ASP A 190 5.41 -12.13 -9.25
CA ASP A 190 5.42 -13.59 -9.25
C ASP A 190 6.36 -14.14 -10.33
N ASN A 191 7.44 -14.76 -9.85
CA ASN A 191 8.42 -15.56 -10.62
C ASN A 191 9.18 -14.83 -11.74
N SER A 192 10.13 -13.96 -11.38
CA SER A 192 11.23 -13.48 -12.27
C SER A 192 10.85 -12.95 -13.67
N GLU A 193 9.59 -13.00 -14.05
CA GLU A 193 9.01 -12.33 -15.19
C GLU A 193 7.96 -11.34 -14.67
N ILE A 194 8.14 -10.07 -15.00
CA ILE A 194 7.14 -9.03 -14.72
C ILE A 194 5.96 -9.32 -15.64
N SER A 195 5.09 -10.19 -15.20
CA SER A 195 3.91 -10.58 -15.94
C SER A 195 2.74 -9.67 -15.61
N GLY A 196 2.39 -8.82 -16.54
CA GLY A 196 1.07 -8.33 -16.83
C GLY A 196 0.32 -7.53 -15.74
N LEU A 197 -0.33 -6.51 -16.20
CA LEU A 197 -1.49 -5.93 -15.53
C LEU A 197 -2.56 -7.02 -15.41
N THR A 198 -2.82 -7.46 -14.20
CA THR A 198 -3.86 -8.44 -13.91
C THR A 198 -5.24 -7.97 -14.39
N ASN A 199 -6.16 -8.93 -14.61
CA ASN A 199 -7.55 -8.77 -15.05
C ASN A 199 -8.40 -7.71 -14.29
N ASP A 200 -7.88 -7.13 -13.21
CA ASP A 200 -8.58 -6.20 -12.33
C ASP A 200 -8.33 -4.73 -12.65
N CYS A 201 -7.58 -4.41 -13.72
CA CYS A 201 -7.28 -3.03 -14.04
C CYS A 201 -8.47 -2.36 -14.74
N ASN A 202 -9.31 -1.71 -13.95
CA ASN A 202 -10.34 -0.82 -14.48
C ASN A 202 -9.65 0.42 -15.09
N LEU A 203 -9.67 0.52 -16.42
CA LEU A 203 -9.08 1.67 -17.14
C LEU A 203 -9.71 3.01 -16.72
N THR A 204 -10.95 2.99 -16.28
CA THR A 204 -11.63 4.19 -15.75
C THR A 204 -10.95 4.61 -14.45
N GLU A 205 -10.78 3.68 -13.50
CA GLU A 205 -10.07 3.94 -12.24
C GLU A 205 -8.64 4.40 -12.49
N MET A 206 -7.93 3.74 -13.41
CA MET A 206 -6.56 4.14 -13.78
C MET A 206 -6.52 5.57 -14.34
N SER A 207 -7.48 5.94 -15.18
CA SER A 207 -7.54 7.30 -15.73
C SER A 207 -7.78 8.34 -14.64
N GLU A 208 -8.64 8.03 -13.67
CA GLU A 208 -8.90 8.88 -12.52
C GLU A 208 -7.66 9.03 -11.65
N LEU A 209 -7.03 7.91 -11.25
CA LEU A 209 -5.81 7.90 -10.42
C LEU A 209 -4.65 8.67 -11.06
N LEU A 210 -4.52 8.62 -12.39
CA LEU A 210 -3.52 9.37 -13.12
C LEU A 210 -3.96 10.81 -13.48
N GLY A 211 -5.12 11.25 -13.00
CA GLY A 211 -5.62 12.62 -13.23
C GLY A 211 -5.82 12.95 -14.71
N THR A 212 -6.28 12.00 -15.51
CA THR A 212 -6.42 12.16 -16.96
C THR A 212 -7.79 11.71 -17.46
N SER A 213 -8.12 12.01 -18.71
CA SER A 213 -9.33 11.46 -19.34
C SER A 213 -9.10 10.03 -19.83
N TYR A 214 -10.13 9.21 -19.80
CA TYR A 214 -10.11 7.83 -20.35
C TYR A 214 -9.58 7.80 -21.79
N ARG A 215 -10.01 8.74 -22.64
CA ARG A 215 -9.56 8.84 -24.03
C ARG A 215 -8.06 9.14 -24.14
N HIS A 216 -7.53 10.00 -23.27
CA HIS A 216 -6.10 10.33 -23.26
C HIS A 216 -5.28 9.15 -22.73
N LEU A 217 -5.77 8.44 -21.70
CA LEU A 217 -5.16 7.21 -21.23
C LEU A 217 -5.04 6.17 -22.34
N LEU A 218 -6.12 5.89 -23.10
CA LEU A 218 -6.10 4.95 -24.19
C LEU A 218 -5.09 5.31 -25.30
N ARG A 219 -5.00 6.60 -25.66
CA ARG A 219 -3.98 7.05 -26.61
C ARG A 219 -2.56 6.80 -26.10
N THR A 220 -2.34 7.01 -24.81
CA THR A 220 -1.01 6.80 -24.21
C THR A 220 -0.68 5.31 -24.10
N LEU A 221 -1.64 4.45 -23.77
CA LEU A 221 -1.46 3.00 -23.81
C LEU A 221 -1.11 2.51 -25.25
N ASN A 222 -1.79 3.04 -26.28
CA ASN A 222 -1.46 2.72 -27.66
C ASN A 222 -0.03 3.15 -28.05
N LYS A 223 0.44 4.31 -27.57
CA LYS A 223 1.83 4.70 -27.78
C LYS A 223 2.83 3.74 -27.15
N LEU A 224 2.57 3.27 -25.93
CA LEU A 224 3.41 2.26 -25.27
C LEU A 224 3.36 0.92 -26.01
N TYR A 225 2.20 0.55 -26.56
CA TYR A 225 2.04 -0.63 -27.41
C TYR A 225 2.86 -0.51 -28.70
N ASP A 226 2.77 0.62 -29.42
CA ASP A 226 3.50 0.88 -30.65
C ASP A 226 5.03 0.89 -30.44
N ARG A 227 5.49 1.25 -29.24
CA ARG A 227 6.89 1.16 -28.81
C ARG A 227 7.34 -0.24 -28.43
N GLY A 228 6.42 -1.22 -28.35
CA GLY A 228 6.72 -2.58 -27.93
C GLY A 228 6.93 -2.73 -26.39
N ALA A 229 6.60 -1.71 -25.59
CA ALA A 229 6.71 -1.79 -24.15
C ALA A 229 5.65 -2.71 -23.53
N ILE A 230 4.44 -2.68 -24.10
CA ILE A 230 3.30 -3.45 -23.64
C ILE A 230 2.60 -4.14 -24.79
N LYS A 231 1.86 -5.21 -24.49
CA LYS A 231 0.98 -5.91 -25.42
C LYS A 231 -0.43 -5.95 -24.87
N LYS A 232 -1.41 -5.74 -25.74
CA LYS A 232 -2.82 -5.93 -25.37
C LYS A 232 -3.26 -7.35 -25.71
N ASN A 233 -3.72 -8.10 -24.71
CA ASN A 233 -4.29 -9.43 -24.88
C ASN A 233 -5.73 -9.39 -24.33
N LYS A 234 -6.72 -9.30 -25.24
CA LYS A 234 -8.15 -9.04 -24.91
C LYS A 234 -8.28 -7.75 -24.09
N ASP A 235 -8.63 -7.88 -22.81
CA ASP A 235 -8.82 -6.76 -21.88
C ASP A 235 -7.62 -6.53 -20.92
N ILE A 236 -6.50 -7.25 -21.17
CA ILE A 236 -5.31 -7.22 -20.33
C ILE A 236 -4.17 -6.55 -21.09
N TYR A 237 -3.40 -5.72 -20.41
CA TYR A 237 -2.14 -5.20 -20.90
C TYR A 237 -0.98 -5.95 -20.22
N GLU A 238 -0.13 -6.59 -21.01
CA GLU A 238 1.06 -7.31 -20.56
C GLU A 238 2.30 -6.45 -20.82
N ILE A 239 3.22 -6.39 -19.85
CA ILE A 239 4.52 -5.75 -20.03
C ILE A 239 5.40 -6.71 -20.85
N ILE A 240 5.92 -6.24 -21.96
CA ILE A 240 6.79 -7.01 -22.87
C ILE A 240 8.25 -6.58 -22.69
N ASP A 241 8.52 -5.30 -22.65
CA ASP A 241 9.87 -4.77 -22.37
C ASP A 241 9.85 -3.79 -21.21
N VAL A 242 10.35 -4.29 -20.08
CA VAL A 242 10.45 -3.52 -18.83
C VAL A 242 11.37 -2.32 -18.99
N ARG A 243 12.47 -2.46 -19.76
CA ARG A 243 13.49 -1.40 -19.92
C ARG A 243 12.90 -0.14 -20.56
N ILE A 244 11.99 -0.31 -21.53
CA ILE A 244 11.30 0.84 -22.14
C ILE A 244 10.46 1.59 -21.09
N LEU A 245 9.79 0.84 -20.19
CA LEU A 245 9.01 1.44 -19.12
C LEU A 245 9.91 2.08 -18.06
N GLU A 246 11.04 1.46 -17.72
CA GLU A 246 12.02 2.00 -16.78
C GLU A 246 12.63 3.30 -17.29
N ASP A 247 13.01 3.34 -18.57
CA ASP A 247 13.53 4.55 -19.23
C ASP A 247 12.51 5.71 -19.21
N LEU A 248 11.22 5.38 -19.40
CA LEU A 248 10.15 6.38 -19.35
C LEU A 248 9.81 6.77 -17.91
N ALA A 249 9.75 5.81 -17.01
CA ALA A 249 9.37 6.03 -15.63
C ALA A 249 10.42 6.83 -14.87
N GLY A 250 11.72 6.56 -15.13
CA GLY A 250 12.76 7.06 -14.24
C GLY A 250 12.44 6.75 -12.78
N ASP A 251 12.80 7.65 -11.86
CA ASP A 251 12.53 7.50 -10.40
C ASP A 251 11.23 8.19 -9.97
N LEU A 252 10.16 8.19 -10.80
CA LEU A 252 9.01 9.05 -10.56
C LEU A 252 8.23 8.69 -9.29
N TYR A 253 7.87 7.41 -9.10
CA TYR A 253 7.06 6.95 -7.96
C TYR A 253 7.81 5.99 -7.03
N GLU A 254 9.13 6.10 -6.95
CA GLU A 254 9.96 5.33 -6.02
C GLU A 254 10.03 5.91 -4.60
#